data_25228d0a4130ebcf74cd6aac6d779364
#
_entry.id   25228d0a4130ebcf74cd6aac6d779364
#
_cell.length_a   1.000
_cell.length_b   1.000
_cell.length_c   1.000
_cell.angle_alpha   90.00
_cell.angle_beta   90.00
_cell.angle_gamma   90.00
#
_symmetry.space_group_name_H-M   'P 1'
#
loop_
_entity.id
_entity.type
_entity.pdbx_description
1 polymer ?
#
loop_
_entity_poly.entity_id
_entity_poly.type
_entity_poly.pdbx_seq_one_letter_code
_entity_poly.pdbx_strand_id
1 'polypeptide(L)'
;RMMKKQTQAIHTQFQRRDAYNSISMPVYHTAAYEFDNADDMADAFCGRTDAPDYSRVMNPTVTFFENKVKELTGAAEVIALNSGMAAISNTLFSIAAAGKNIVTSRHLFGNTYSFIAGTLSRFGVEPRLCDLTDIGAVEKAVDSNTCCIYMEIITNPQMEVADLQALSRIVHERGIPLIVDTTLIPFTEFDSHSLGVDIEVVSSTKYLSGGATSIGGLVIDYGTCPGFGKRMRTEMLLNLGAYMTPHVAYMHTIGLETLDARYRIQSANAAMLAGKLRILSAVKRVNYVGLKDNPYYALAQRQFGPTAGAMITIDLESKEACFAFINRLKLIRRATNLFDNKTLAIHPASTIFGPFTDKQRQDMDVLDTTIRFSIGLEDVDDLFDDVRQALDNKKD
;
A
#
# COMPACT_ATOMS: atom_id res chain seq x y z
N ARG A 1 -16.25 -15.35 -22.42
CA ARG A 1 -14.91 -15.32 -21.86
C ARG A 1 -14.75 -14.06 -21.03
N MET A 2 -14.43 -14.19 -19.75
CA MET A 2 -14.20 -13.06 -18.87
C MET A 2 -12.95 -12.27 -19.34
N MET A 3 -13.03 -10.95 -19.41
CA MET A 3 -11.90 -10.10 -19.77
C MET A 3 -10.78 -10.22 -18.75
N LYS A 4 -9.52 -10.12 -19.19
CA LYS A 4 -8.37 -10.06 -18.29
C LYS A 4 -8.34 -8.73 -17.54
N LYS A 5 -7.76 -8.71 -16.35
CA LYS A 5 -7.69 -7.52 -15.46
C LYS A 5 -7.14 -6.28 -16.17
N GLN A 6 -6.10 -6.43 -16.99
CA GLN A 6 -5.54 -5.30 -17.77
C GLN A 6 -6.57 -4.68 -18.71
N THR A 7 -7.36 -5.48 -19.40
CA THR A 7 -8.44 -4.98 -20.27
C THR A 7 -9.55 -4.33 -19.45
N GLN A 8 -9.93 -4.93 -18.32
CA GLN A 8 -10.90 -4.35 -17.40
C GLN A 8 -10.43 -3.00 -16.84
N ALA A 9 -9.14 -2.87 -16.49
CA ALA A 9 -8.57 -1.61 -16.00
C ALA A 9 -8.71 -0.45 -16.99
N ILE A 10 -8.66 -0.74 -18.29
CA ILE A 10 -8.80 0.26 -19.37
C ILE A 10 -10.27 0.52 -19.69
N HIS A 11 -11.09 -0.52 -19.71
CA HIS A 11 -12.47 -0.49 -20.21
C HIS A 11 -13.54 -0.58 -19.12
N THR A 12 -13.31 0.02 -17.97
CA THR A 12 -14.36 0.15 -16.95
C THR A 12 -15.55 0.93 -17.51
N GLN A 13 -16.73 0.37 -17.35
CA GLN A 13 -17.94 1.01 -17.85
C GLN A 13 -18.37 2.18 -16.97
N PHE A 14 -18.85 3.23 -17.61
CA PHE A 14 -19.50 4.32 -16.90
C PHE A 14 -20.87 3.87 -16.41
N GLN A 15 -21.17 4.06 -15.14
CA GLN A 15 -22.53 3.89 -14.63
C GLN A 15 -23.46 4.98 -15.20
N ARG A 16 -22.92 6.19 -15.38
CA ARG A 16 -23.62 7.32 -15.99
C ARG A 16 -22.65 8.12 -16.83
N ARG A 17 -22.97 8.30 -18.10
CA ARG A 17 -22.18 9.14 -19.01
C ARG A 17 -22.49 10.63 -18.76
N ASP A 18 -21.52 11.48 -19.01
CA ASP A 18 -21.72 12.93 -19.02
C ASP A 18 -22.51 13.37 -20.27
N ALA A 19 -22.94 14.64 -20.29
CA ALA A 19 -23.76 15.19 -21.37
C ALA A 19 -23.06 15.18 -22.74
N TYR A 20 -21.73 15.07 -22.78
CA TYR A 20 -20.93 15.11 -24.00
C TYR A 20 -20.42 13.72 -24.43
N ASN A 21 -20.76 12.67 -23.72
CA ASN A 21 -20.29 11.30 -23.96
C ASN A 21 -18.75 11.19 -23.99
N SER A 22 -18.06 11.85 -23.06
CA SER A 22 -16.61 11.82 -22.96
C SER A 22 -16.11 10.38 -22.84
N ILE A 23 -14.99 10.05 -23.50
CA ILE A 23 -14.37 8.73 -23.39
C ILE A 23 -13.63 8.54 -22.03
N SER A 24 -13.13 9.62 -21.46
CA SER A 24 -12.56 9.65 -20.12
C SER A 24 -13.53 10.26 -19.13
N MET A 25 -13.53 9.78 -17.88
CA MET A 25 -14.38 10.37 -16.83
C MET A 25 -14.00 11.83 -16.60
N PRO A 26 -14.92 12.79 -16.72
CA PRO A 26 -14.65 14.19 -16.44
C PRO A 26 -14.29 14.43 -14.96
N VAL A 27 -13.53 15.49 -14.70
CA VAL A 27 -13.26 15.97 -13.34
C VAL A 27 -14.39 16.88 -12.90
N TYR A 28 -15.25 16.42 -12.01
CA TYR A 28 -16.32 17.24 -11.42
C TYR A 28 -15.77 18.04 -10.23
N HIS A 29 -15.26 19.21 -10.53
CA HIS A 29 -14.64 20.08 -9.52
C HIS A 29 -15.68 21.00 -8.88
N THR A 30 -16.54 20.42 -8.05
CA THR A 30 -17.60 21.14 -7.32
C THR A 30 -17.72 20.60 -5.90
N ALA A 31 -18.14 21.43 -4.97
CA ALA A 31 -18.41 21.02 -3.59
C ALA A 31 -19.85 20.50 -3.43
N ALA A 32 -20.81 21.13 -4.09
CA ALA A 32 -22.24 20.87 -3.91
C ALA A 32 -22.96 20.62 -5.23
N TYR A 33 -24.18 20.12 -5.14
CA TYR A 33 -25.03 19.78 -6.27
C TYR A 33 -26.40 20.39 -6.08
N GLU A 34 -27.04 20.84 -7.15
CA GLU A 34 -28.40 21.39 -7.15
C GLU A 34 -29.42 20.29 -7.43
N PHE A 35 -30.59 20.40 -6.82
CA PHE A 35 -31.72 19.49 -6.99
C PHE A 35 -32.92 20.25 -7.53
N ASP A 36 -33.75 19.58 -8.35
CA ASP A 36 -34.94 20.19 -8.95
C ASP A 36 -36.01 20.49 -7.91
N ASN A 37 -36.03 19.76 -6.81
CA ASN A 37 -37.02 19.95 -5.73
C ASN A 37 -36.45 19.46 -4.39
N ALA A 38 -37.19 19.77 -3.31
CA ALA A 38 -36.76 19.45 -1.94
C ALA A 38 -36.88 17.95 -1.61
N ASP A 39 -37.80 17.23 -2.27
CA ASP A 39 -37.99 15.78 -2.04
C ASP A 39 -36.81 15.01 -2.58
N ASP A 40 -36.34 15.30 -3.81
CA ASP A 40 -35.14 14.69 -4.40
C ASP A 40 -33.88 15.00 -3.56
N MET A 41 -33.78 16.23 -3.08
CA MET A 41 -32.68 16.62 -2.18
C MET A 41 -32.70 15.80 -0.87
N ALA A 42 -33.87 15.66 -0.24
CA ALA A 42 -34.03 14.86 0.98
C ALA A 42 -33.70 13.39 0.75
N ASP A 43 -34.10 12.85 -0.39
CA ASP A 43 -33.80 11.47 -0.76
C ASP A 43 -32.30 11.20 -0.95
N ALA A 44 -31.60 12.12 -1.60
CA ALA A 44 -30.15 12.04 -1.75
C ALA A 44 -29.42 12.07 -0.37
N PHE A 45 -29.74 13.04 0.47
CA PHE A 45 -29.14 13.18 1.80
C PHE A 45 -29.45 12.01 2.76
N CYS A 46 -30.58 11.35 2.57
CA CYS A 46 -30.97 10.16 3.33
C CYS A 46 -30.48 8.83 2.72
N GLY A 47 -29.70 8.88 1.63
CA GLY A 47 -29.19 7.69 0.95
C GLY A 47 -30.28 6.83 0.30
N ARG A 48 -31.42 7.40 -0.04
CA ARG A 48 -32.52 6.72 -0.76
C ARG A 48 -32.30 6.71 -2.27
N THR A 49 -31.39 7.52 -2.77
CA THR A 49 -30.94 7.57 -4.17
C THR A 49 -29.43 7.61 -4.23
N ASP A 50 -28.85 7.31 -5.40
CA ASP A 50 -27.41 7.39 -5.68
C ASP A 50 -26.99 8.77 -6.19
N ALA A 51 -27.84 9.80 -6.05
CA ALA A 51 -27.50 11.15 -6.46
C ALA A 51 -26.46 11.74 -5.51
N PRO A 52 -25.39 12.39 -6.03
CA PRO A 52 -24.42 13.06 -5.17
C PRO A 52 -25.06 14.27 -4.49
N ASP A 53 -24.76 14.43 -3.21
CA ASP A 53 -25.23 15.54 -2.38
C ASP A 53 -24.13 16.56 -2.06
N TYR A 54 -22.93 16.07 -1.72
CA TYR A 54 -21.78 16.87 -1.37
C TYR A 54 -20.49 16.11 -1.67
N SER A 55 -19.52 16.77 -2.31
CA SER A 55 -18.32 16.08 -2.85
C SER A 55 -17.40 15.46 -1.81
N ARG A 56 -17.44 15.88 -0.56
CA ARG A 56 -16.72 15.19 0.53
C ARG A 56 -17.25 13.78 0.76
N VAL A 57 -18.54 13.57 0.54
CA VAL A 57 -19.23 12.29 0.73
C VAL A 57 -19.23 11.45 -0.55
N MET A 58 -19.63 12.08 -1.65
CA MET A 58 -19.75 11.44 -2.97
C MET A 58 -19.43 12.47 -4.06
N ASN A 59 -18.50 12.10 -4.95
CA ASN A 59 -18.18 12.88 -6.14
C ASN A 59 -18.13 11.92 -7.34
N PRO A 60 -18.76 12.23 -8.49
CA PRO A 60 -18.82 11.30 -9.63
C PRO A 60 -17.44 10.83 -10.13
N THR A 61 -16.45 11.68 -10.13
CA THR A 61 -15.08 11.32 -10.54
C THR A 61 -14.44 10.33 -9.56
N VAL A 62 -14.63 10.54 -8.26
CA VAL A 62 -14.13 9.64 -7.20
C VAL A 62 -14.88 8.32 -7.23
N THR A 63 -16.21 8.35 -7.38
CA THR A 63 -17.03 7.15 -7.51
C THR A 63 -16.62 6.29 -8.69
N PHE A 64 -16.30 6.91 -9.83
CA PHE A 64 -15.81 6.18 -11.00
C PHE A 64 -14.48 5.45 -10.70
N PHE A 65 -13.56 6.10 -10.04
CA PHE A 65 -12.30 5.47 -9.61
C PHE A 65 -12.53 4.31 -8.63
N GLU A 66 -13.37 4.51 -7.61
CA GLU A 66 -13.75 3.47 -6.66
C GLU A 66 -14.37 2.25 -7.36
N ASN A 67 -15.31 2.48 -8.28
CA ASN A 67 -15.97 1.40 -9.04
C ASN A 67 -14.99 0.64 -9.94
N LYS A 68 -14.04 1.34 -10.55
CA LYS A 68 -12.96 0.71 -11.34
C LYS A 68 -12.15 -0.27 -10.48
N VAL A 69 -11.75 0.12 -9.30
CA VAL A 69 -11.04 -0.75 -8.34
C VAL A 69 -11.94 -1.89 -7.87
N LYS A 70 -13.21 -1.60 -7.60
CA LYS A 70 -14.22 -2.61 -7.19
C LYS A 70 -14.39 -3.71 -8.23
N GLU A 71 -14.52 -3.36 -9.49
CA GLU A 71 -14.61 -4.33 -10.60
C GLU A 71 -13.33 -5.19 -10.73
N LEU A 72 -12.16 -4.58 -10.57
CA LEU A 72 -10.89 -5.27 -10.71
C LEU A 72 -10.60 -6.25 -9.56
N THR A 73 -11.09 -5.95 -8.37
CA THR A 73 -10.84 -6.74 -7.15
C THR A 73 -11.97 -7.70 -6.80
N GLY A 74 -13.19 -7.45 -7.32
CA GLY A 74 -14.38 -8.16 -6.88
C GLY A 74 -14.85 -7.76 -5.48
N ALA A 75 -14.40 -6.62 -4.98
CA ALA A 75 -14.74 -6.12 -3.65
C ALA A 75 -16.23 -5.82 -3.50
N ALA A 76 -16.74 -5.91 -2.28
CA ALA A 76 -18.09 -5.47 -1.93
C ALA A 76 -18.19 -3.94 -1.88
N GLU A 77 -17.15 -3.27 -1.37
CA GLU A 77 -17.07 -1.82 -1.29
C GLU A 77 -15.60 -1.35 -1.46
N VAL A 78 -15.41 -0.18 -2.06
CA VAL A 78 -14.11 0.50 -2.16
C VAL A 78 -14.29 1.96 -1.75
N ILE A 79 -13.49 2.42 -0.81
CA ILE A 79 -13.51 3.79 -0.31
C ILE A 79 -12.19 4.46 -0.65
N ALA A 80 -12.23 5.53 -1.44
CA ALA A 80 -11.07 6.35 -1.75
C ALA A 80 -10.91 7.45 -0.70
N LEU A 81 -9.69 7.59 -0.20
CA LEU A 81 -9.30 8.53 0.85
C LEU A 81 -8.10 9.38 0.40
N ASN A 82 -7.77 10.40 1.17
CA ASN A 82 -6.74 11.38 0.76
C ASN A 82 -5.30 10.94 0.97
N SER A 83 -5.06 9.79 1.60
CA SER A 83 -3.72 9.23 1.81
C SER A 83 -3.77 7.76 2.21
N GLY A 84 -2.65 7.06 2.07
CA GLY A 84 -2.50 5.70 2.62
C GLY A 84 -2.66 5.67 4.14
N MET A 85 -2.14 6.68 4.84
CA MET A 85 -2.32 6.79 6.29
C MET A 85 -3.79 7.03 6.68
N ALA A 86 -4.56 7.76 5.88
CA ALA A 86 -6.00 7.89 6.08
C ALA A 86 -6.72 6.55 5.88
N ALA A 87 -6.33 5.75 4.88
CA ALA A 87 -6.86 4.41 4.69
C ALA A 87 -6.60 3.52 5.92
N ILE A 88 -5.38 3.52 6.44
CA ILE A 88 -4.99 2.78 7.63
C ILE A 88 -5.75 3.28 8.87
N SER A 89 -5.68 4.57 9.15
CA SER A 89 -6.24 5.16 10.38
C SER A 89 -7.76 5.04 10.42
N ASN A 90 -8.45 5.36 9.33
CA ASN A 90 -9.92 5.25 9.28
C ASN A 90 -10.37 3.79 9.42
N THR A 91 -9.66 2.84 8.81
CA THR A 91 -9.96 1.41 8.95
C THR A 91 -9.82 0.97 10.40
N LEU A 92 -8.71 1.29 11.05
CA LEU A 92 -8.46 0.88 12.43
C LEU A 92 -9.38 1.60 13.43
N PHE A 93 -9.68 2.88 13.25
CA PHE A 93 -10.68 3.57 14.06
C PHE A 93 -12.09 2.95 13.90
N SER A 94 -12.41 2.44 12.73
CA SER A 94 -13.71 1.77 12.48
C SER A 94 -13.86 0.44 13.22
N ILE A 95 -12.75 -0.24 13.50
CA ILE A 95 -12.73 -1.62 14.04
C ILE A 95 -12.34 -1.64 15.52
N ALA A 96 -11.35 -0.83 15.90
CA ALA A 96 -10.83 -0.80 17.25
C ALA A 96 -11.72 0.01 18.21
N ALA A 97 -11.67 -0.34 19.48
CA ALA A 97 -12.30 0.37 20.57
C ALA A 97 -11.44 0.28 21.84
N ALA A 98 -11.70 1.14 22.81
CA ALA A 98 -11.04 1.07 24.11
C ALA A 98 -11.22 -0.31 24.74
N GLY A 99 -10.15 -0.88 25.30
CA GLY A 99 -10.12 -2.23 25.86
C GLY A 99 -9.87 -3.34 24.83
N LYS A 100 -9.81 -3.05 23.54
CA LYS A 100 -9.43 -4.00 22.49
C LYS A 100 -7.93 -3.95 22.22
N ASN A 101 -7.43 -4.99 21.55
CA ASN A 101 -6.06 -5.04 21.07
C ASN A 101 -6.00 -5.33 19.57
N ILE A 102 -4.91 -4.88 18.97
CA ILE A 102 -4.53 -5.16 17.58
C ILE A 102 -3.28 -6.02 17.61
N VAL A 103 -3.34 -7.20 17.04
CA VAL A 103 -2.16 -8.05 16.82
C VAL A 103 -1.53 -7.64 15.49
N THR A 104 -0.24 -7.33 15.53
CA THR A 104 0.48 -6.83 14.35
C THR A 104 1.97 -7.17 14.44
N SER A 105 2.70 -6.89 13.37
CA SER A 105 4.15 -7.07 13.32
C SER A 105 4.88 -5.89 13.99
N ARG A 106 6.05 -6.17 14.54
CA ARG A 106 7.04 -5.13 14.84
C ARG A 106 7.67 -4.54 13.57
N HIS A 107 7.54 -5.23 12.45
CA HIS A 107 8.00 -4.77 11.13
C HIS A 107 6.85 -4.04 10.42
N LEU A 108 6.68 -2.78 10.74
CA LEU A 108 5.70 -1.89 10.13
C LEU A 108 6.37 -0.67 9.54
N PHE A 109 5.75 -0.08 8.52
CA PHE A 109 6.08 1.27 8.09
C PHE A 109 6.04 2.24 9.28
N GLY A 110 7.03 3.14 9.36
CA GLY A 110 7.25 3.95 10.56
C GLY A 110 6.01 4.68 11.07
N ASN A 111 5.24 5.33 10.18
CA ASN A 111 4.02 6.03 10.58
C ASN A 111 2.91 5.08 11.02
N THR A 112 2.81 3.89 10.45
CA THR A 112 1.85 2.87 10.89
C THR A 112 2.18 2.38 12.29
N TYR A 113 3.45 2.09 12.55
CA TYR A 113 3.91 1.76 13.90
C TYR A 113 3.57 2.87 14.89
N SER A 114 3.93 4.10 14.57
CA SER A 114 3.67 5.28 15.40
C SER A 114 2.18 5.49 15.67
N PHE A 115 1.34 5.23 14.69
CA PHE A 115 -0.11 5.32 14.82
C PHE A 115 -0.67 4.24 15.75
N ILE A 116 -0.31 2.97 15.52
CA ILE A 116 -0.84 1.84 16.32
C ILE A 116 -0.29 1.87 17.74
N ALA A 117 1.03 1.99 17.90
CA ALA A 117 1.70 1.91 19.20
C ALA A 117 1.62 3.22 20.00
N GLY A 118 1.46 4.36 19.34
CA GLY A 118 1.39 5.67 19.97
C GLY A 118 -0.02 6.25 19.99
N THR A 119 -0.56 6.61 18.84
CA THR A 119 -1.83 7.34 18.75
C THR A 119 -3.00 6.51 19.27
N LEU A 120 -3.20 5.29 18.79
CA LEU A 120 -4.32 4.43 19.21
C LEU A 120 -4.22 4.01 20.68
N SER A 121 -3.01 3.83 21.21
CA SER A 121 -2.81 3.50 22.63
C SER A 121 -3.38 4.58 23.55
N ARG A 122 -3.36 5.84 23.13
CA ARG A 122 -3.95 6.96 23.90
C ARG A 122 -5.48 6.87 23.98
N PHE A 123 -6.11 6.12 23.08
CA PHE A 123 -7.56 5.84 23.07
C PHE A 123 -7.90 4.47 23.65
N GLY A 124 -6.95 3.85 24.37
CA GLY A 124 -7.18 2.60 25.09
C GLY A 124 -7.11 1.34 24.21
N VAL A 125 -6.50 1.43 23.03
CA VAL A 125 -6.27 0.27 22.16
C VAL A 125 -4.86 -0.27 22.41
N GLU A 126 -4.73 -1.53 22.79
CA GLU A 126 -3.45 -2.17 23.08
C GLU A 126 -2.78 -2.67 21.80
N PRO A 127 -1.55 -2.23 21.48
CA PRO A 127 -0.77 -2.83 20.41
C PRO A 127 -0.13 -4.14 20.90
N ARG A 128 -0.32 -5.24 20.17
CA ARG A 128 0.35 -6.53 20.42
C ARG A 128 1.28 -6.85 19.28
N LEU A 129 2.55 -6.47 19.45
CA LEU A 129 3.60 -6.70 18.47
C LEU A 129 4.15 -8.11 18.61
N CYS A 130 4.12 -8.89 17.54
CA CYS A 130 4.69 -10.23 17.51
C CYS A 130 5.31 -10.53 16.14
N ASP A 131 6.01 -11.65 16.04
CA ASP A 131 6.49 -12.16 14.76
C ASP A 131 5.34 -12.86 14.02
N LEU A 132 4.82 -12.24 12.97
CA LEU A 132 3.71 -12.80 12.18
C LEU A 132 4.14 -13.98 11.30
N THR A 133 5.43 -14.28 11.19
CA THR A 133 5.94 -15.49 10.53
C THR A 133 5.95 -16.70 11.45
N ASP A 134 5.81 -16.48 12.77
CA ASP A 134 5.67 -17.53 13.79
C ASP A 134 4.19 -17.68 14.17
N ILE A 135 3.53 -18.67 13.59
CA ILE A 135 2.10 -18.94 13.83
C ILE A 135 1.81 -19.21 15.30
N GLY A 136 2.69 -19.92 16.00
CA GLY A 136 2.53 -20.19 17.45
C GLY A 136 2.59 -18.91 18.29
N ALA A 137 3.43 -17.94 17.90
CA ALA A 137 3.47 -16.64 18.55
C ALA A 137 2.18 -15.84 18.31
N VAL A 138 1.64 -15.88 17.09
CA VAL A 138 0.38 -15.22 16.72
C VAL A 138 -0.79 -15.81 17.50
N GLU A 139 -0.90 -17.14 17.58
CA GLU A 139 -1.96 -17.83 18.34
C GLU A 139 -1.96 -17.43 19.82
N LYS A 140 -0.77 -17.23 20.41
CA LYS A 140 -0.64 -16.76 21.80
C LYS A 140 -1.00 -15.29 21.98
N ALA A 141 -0.78 -14.47 20.96
CA ALA A 141 -1.06 -13.04 21.01
C ALA A 141 -2.55 -12.71 20.83
N VAL A 142 -3.29 -13.55 20.12
CA VAL A 142 -4.73 -13.36 19.85
C VAL A 142 -5.56 -13.87 21.02
N ASP A 143 -6.48 -13.02 21.53
CA ASP A 143 -7.42 -13.36 22.59
C ASP A 143 -8.83 -12.82 22.33
N SER A 144 -9.72 -12.90 23.30
CA SER A 144 -11.12 -12.44 23.19
C SER A 144 -11.26 -10.92 22.98
N ASN A 145 -10.23 -10.14 23.29
CA ASN A 145 -10.19 -8.69 23.12
C ASN A 145 -9.51 -8.27 21.81
N THR A 146 -8.97 -9.20 21.05
CA THR A 146 -8.36 -8.90 19.73
C THR A 146 -9.44 -8.51 18.73
N CYS A 147 -9.29 -7.35 18.10
CA CYS A 147 -10.26 -6.86 17.10
C CYS A 147 -9.83 -7.13 15.65
N CYS A 148 -8.55 -7.33 15.39
CA CYS A 148 -8.02 -7.70 14.08
C CYS A 148 -6.55 -8.15 14.17
N ILE A 149 -6.08 -8.79 13.11
CA ILE A 149 -4.65 -8.79 12.75
C ILE A 149 -4.47 -7.73 11.66
N TYR A 150 -3.50 -6.84 11.85
CA TYR A 150 -3.05 -5.88 10.84
C TYR A 150 -1.62 -6.22 10.42
N MET A 151 -1.35 -6.20 9.11
CA MET A 151 -0.03 -6.52 8.57
C MET A 151 0.25 -5.84 7.24
N GLU A 152 1.53 -5.81 6.87
CA GLU A 152 1.99 -5.44 5.53
C GLU A 152 2.32 -6.70 4.73
N ILE A 153 1.97 -6.69 3.44
CA ILE A 153 2.14 -7.87 2.56
C ILE A 153 3.61 -8.24 2.35
N ILE A 154 4.47 -7.25 2.28
CA ILE A 154 5.94 -7.32 2.36
C ILE A 154 6.36 -6.20 3.29
N THR A 155 7.14 -6.49 4.32
CA THR A 155 7.56 -5.46 5.26
C THR A 155 8.64 -4.56 4.66
N ASN A 156 8.65 -3.30 5.05
CA ASN A 156 9.54 -2.27 4.55
C ASN A 156 10.32 -1.64 5.73
N PRO A 157 11.66 -1.77 5.81
CA PRO A 157 12.59 -2.28 4.79
C PRO A 157 13.01 -3.75 4.96
N GLN A 158 12.47 -4.50 5.91
CA GLN A 158 12.96 -5.83 6.29
C GLN A 158 12.73 -6.89 5.20
N MET A 159 11.76 -6.67 4.29
CA MET A 159 11.40 -7.59 3.21
C MET A 159 10.87 -8.96 3.70
N GLU A 160 10.18 -8.96 4.84
CA GLU A 160 9.56 -10.15 5.41
C GLU A 160 8.20 -10.40 4.79
N VAL A 161 7.86 -11.66 4.59
CA VAL A 161 6.56 -12.12 4.06
C VAL A 161 5.95 -13.11 5.04
N ALA A 162 4.71 -12.87 5.46
CA ALA A 162 3.95 -13.79 6.30
C ALA A 162 2.92 -14.59 5.48
N ASP A 163 2.53 -15.76 6.00
CA ASP A 163 1.54 -16.64 5.38
C ASP A 163 0.12 -16.14 5.64
N LEU A 164 -0.48 -15.54 4.61
CA LEU A 164 -1.82 -14.94 4.71
C LEU A 164 -2.89 -15.99 5.05
N GLN A 165 -2.85 -17.17 4.44
CA GLN A 165 -3.85 -18.21 4.69
C GLN A 165 -3.75 -18.76 6.12
N ALA A 166 -2.54 -18.89 6.65
CA ALA A 166 -2.34 -19.33 8.03
C ALA A 166 -2.86 -18.30 9.03
N LEU A 167 -2.57 -17.00 8.79
CA LEU A 167 -3.06 -15.92 9.64
C LEU A 167 -4.58 -15.76 9.56
N SER A 168 -5.15 -15.87 8.36
CA SER A 168 -6.60 -15.75 8.16
C SER A 168 -7.38 -16.83 8.94
N ARG A 169 -6.87 -18.04 8.99
CA ARG A 169 -7.50 -19.12 9.78
C ARG A 169 -7.62 -18.76 11.27
N ILE A 170 -6.56 -18.20 11.83
CA ILE A 170 -6.54 -17.79 13.25
C ILE A 170 -7.61 -16.76 13.56
N VAL A 171 -7.74 -15.73 12.72
CA VAL A 171 -8.71 -14.64 12.95
C VAL A 171 -10.13 -15.06 12.62
N HIS A 172 -10.34 -15.82 11.54
CA HIS A 172 -11.68 -16.26 11.13
C HIS A 172 -12.32 -17.21 12.10
N GLU A 173 -11.56 -18.07 12.78
CA GLU A 173 -12.05 -18.90 13.87
C GLU A 173 -12.62 -18.08 15.04
N ARG A 174 -12.22 -16.83 15.15
CA ARG A 174 -12.68 -15.88 16.20
C ARG A 174 -13.65 -14.82 15.66
N GLY A 175 -14.01 -14.88 14.39
CA GLY A 175 -14.91 -13.92 13.74
C GLY A 175 -14.36 -12.51 13.63
N ILE A 176 -13.03 -12.35 13.58
CA ILE A 176 -12.34 -11.07 13.43
C ILE A 176 -11.61 -10.98 12.07
N PRO A 177 -11.39 -9.77 11.52
CA PRO A 177 -10.82 -9.61 10.19
C PRO A 177 -9.29 -9.69 10.16
N LEU A 178 -8.77 -10.13 9.00
CA LEU A 178 -7.39 -9.93 8.57
C LEU A 178 -7.33 -8.67 7.68
N ILE A 179 -6.58 -7.67 8.13
CA ILE A 179 -6.38 -6.40 7.43
C ILE A 179 -4.94 -6.36 6.92
N VAL A 180 -4.78 -6.15 5.62
CA VAL A 180 -3.46 -6.19 4.98
C VAL A 180 -3.21 -4.92 4.18
N ASP A 181 -2.08 -4.27 4.44
CA ASP A 181 -1.54 -3.25 3.55
C ASP A 181 -0.86 -3.94 2.36
N THR A 182 -1.47 -3.82 1.20
CA THR A 182 -1.03 -4.47 -0.04
C THR A 182 -0.30 -3.51 -0.98
N THR A 183 0.14 -2.37 -0.50
CA THR A 183 0.77 -1.32 -1.32
C THR A 183 1.96 -1.83 -2.14
N LEU A 184 2.76 -2.77 -1.63
CA LEU A 184 3.97 -3.24 -2.28
C LEU A 184 3.74 -4.21 -3.45
N ILE A 185 2.60 -4.89 -3.48
CA ILE A 185 2.17 -5.72 -4.61
C ILE A 185 0.80 -5.20 -5.08
N PRO A 186 0.66 -4.74 -6.33
CA PRO A 186 -0.61 -4.21 -6.80
C PRO A 186 -1.74 -5.25 -6.73
N PHE A 187 -2.93 -4.83 -6.33
CA PHE A 187 -4.12 -5.70 -6.26
C PHE A 187 -4.54 -6.27 -7.64
N THR A 188 -3.98 -5.75 -8.73
CA THR A 188 -4.17 -6.31 -10.09
C THR A 188 -3.37 -7.58 -10.31
N GLU A 189 -2.32 -7.83 -9.51
CA GLU A 189 -1.35 -8.90 -9.73
C GLU A 189 -1.64 -10.18 -8.95
N PHE A 190 -2.48 -10.10 -7.91
CA PHE A 190 -2.87 -11.26 -7.11
C PHE A 190 -4.27 -11.10 -6.54
N ASP A 191 -4.84 -12.19 -6.03
CA ASP A 191 -6.15 -12.24 -5.40
C ASP A 191 -6.00 -12.42 -3.89
N SER A 192 -5.92 -11.31 -3.16
CA SER A 192 -5.75 -11.32 -1.72
C SER A 192 -6.94 -11.95 -0.99
N HIS A 193 -8.15 -11.74 -1.51
CA HIS A 193 -9.36 -12.30 -0.91
C HIS A 193 -9.36 -13.82 -0.91
N SER A 194 -8.89 -14.46 -1.98
CA SER A 194 -8.73 -15.92 -2.06
C SER A 194 -7.74 -16.47 -1.02
N LEU A 195 -6.84 -15.63 -0.51
CA LEU A 195 -5.88 -15.95 0.54
C LEU A 195 -6.41 -15.65 1.96
N GLY A 196 -7.66 -15.20 2.08
CA GLY A 196 -8.33 -14.93 3.35
C GLY A 196 -8.25 -13.50 3.84
N VAL A 197 -7.78 -12.56 3.04
CA VAL A 197 -7.79 -11.14 3.38
C VAL A 197 -9.21 -10.60 3.36
N ASP A 198 -9.61 -9.93 4.42
CA ASP A 198 -10.95 -9.33 4.57
C ASP A 198 -10.98 -7.88 4.10
N ILE A 199 -9.93 -7.14 4.41
CA ILE A 199 -9.79 -5.72 4.09
C ILE A 199 -8.37 -5.46 3.61
N GLU A 200 -8.23 -4.81 2.44
CA GLU A 200 -6.97 -4.25 1.99
C GLU A 200 -6.94 -2.76 2.26
N VAL A 201 -5.80 -2.26 2.71
CA VAL A 201 -5.48 -0.84 2.68
C VAL A 201 -4.33 -0.61 1.70
N VAL A 202 -4.44 0.44 0.91
CA VAL A 202 -3.48 0.73 -0.17
C VAL A 202 -3.12 2.20 -0.16
N SER A 203 -1.82 2.50 -0.20
CA SER A 203 -1.36 3.84 -0.59
C SER A 203 -1.40 3.96 -2.11
N SER A 204 -2.45 4.56 -2.63
CA SER A 204 -2.58 4.78 -4.08
C SER A 204 -1.58 5.81 -4.63
N THR A 205 -0.89 6.52 -3.75
CA THR A 205 0.28 7.36 -4.01
C THR A 205 1.37 6.62 -4.79
N LYS A 206 1.50 5.32 -4.60
CA LYS A 206 2.61 4.48 -5.09
C LYS A 206 2.35 4.05 -6.54
N TYR A 207 2.12 2.78 -6.80
CA TYR A 207 1.91 2.29 -8.17
C TYR A 207 0.75 2.96 -8.91
N LEU A 208 -0.34 3.28 -8.21
CA LEU A 208 -1.55 3.78 -8.87
C LEU A 208 -1.44 5.22 -9.35
N SER A 209 -0.63 6.06 -8.71
CA SER A 209 -0.52 7.47 -9.10
C SER A 209 0.08 7.68 -10.50
N GLY A 210 0.75 6.68 -11.04
CA GLY A 210 1.32 6.74 -12.38
C GLY A 210 2.62 7.52 -12.49
N GLY A 211 3.35 7.71 -11.39
CA GLY A 211 4.65 8.36 -11.37
C GLY A 211 4.84 9.36 -10.22
N ALA A 212 4.35 9.03 -9.04
CA ALA A 212 4.47 9.84 -7.82
C ALA A 212 3.89 11.26 -7.97
N THR A 213 2.75 11.35 -8.63
CA THR A 213 2.14 12.63 -8.98
C THR A 213 1.26 13.20 -7.87
N SER A 214 0.66 12.34 -7.05
CA SER A 214 -0.36 12.74 -6.08
C SER A 214 -0.51 11.72 -4.96
N ILE A 215 -0.99 12.19 -3.81
CA ILE A 215 -1.18 11.39 -2.60
C ILE A 215 -2.64 10.93 -2.53
N GLY A 216 -2.84 9.64 -2.26
CA GLY A 216 -4.15 9.06 -2.05
C GLY A 216 -4.09 7.72 -1.34
N GLY A 217 -5.25 7.22 -0.95
CA GLY A 217 -5.41 5.93 -0.31
C GLY A 217 -6.69 5.23 -0.71
N LEU A 218 -6.70 3.92 -0.58
CA LEU A 218 -7.86 3.08 -0.83
C LEU A 218 -8.09 2.13 0.34
N VAL A 219 -9.35 1.89 0.66
CA VAL A 219 -9.80 0.78 1.49
C VAL A 219 -10.66 -0.13 0.61
N ILE A 220 -10.27 -1.39 0.52
CA ILE A 220 -10.94 -2.41 -0.28
C ILE A 220 -11.58 -3.40 0.69
N ASP A 221 -12.89 -3.39 0.75
CA ASP A 221 -13.69 -4.24 1.64
C ASP A 221 -14.30 -5.40 0.85
N TYR A 222 -13.94 -6.63 1.21
CA TYR A 222 -14.48 -7.83 0.56
C TYR A 222 -15.85 -8.27 1.12
N GLY A 223 -16.43 -7.51 2.06
CA GLY A 223 -17.77 -7.76 2.59
C GLY A 223 -17.84 -8.88 3.64
N THR A 224 -16.72 -9.37 4.11
CA THR A 224 -16.64 -10.44 5.11
C THR A 224 -16.66 -9.94 6.56
N CYS A 225 -16.48 -8.62 6.75
CA CYS A 225 -16.61 -7.96 8.05
C CYS A 225 -17.94 -7.21 8.13
N PRO A 226 -18.96 -7.72 8.87
CA PRO A 226 -20.30 -7.17 8.83
C PRO A 226 -20.38 -5.69 9.18
N GLY A 227 -21.00 -4.91 8.30
CA GLY A 227 -21.23 -3.48 8.48
C GLY A 227 -20.00 -2.58 8.32
N PHE A 228 -18.83 -3.13 8.02
CA PHE A 228 -17.59 -2.35 7.91
C PHE A 228 -17.67 -1.30 6.80
N GLY A 229 -17.98 -1.69 5.57
CA GLY A 229 -18.06 -0.74 4.44
C GLY A 229 -19.05 0.39 4.67
N LYS A 230 -20.24 0.06 5.23
CA LYS A 230 -21.23 1.07 5.61
C LYS A 230 -20.67 2.05 6.66
N ARG A 231 -20.04 1.54 7.72
CA ARG A 231 -19.45 2.38 8.78
C ARG A 231 -18.32 3.26 8.24
N MET A 232 -17.50 2.75 7.32
CA MET A 232 -16.49 3.55 6.64
C MET A 232 -17.09 4.74 5.89
N ARG A 233 -18.20 4.53 5.15
CA ARG A 233 -18.88 5.58 4.40
C ARG A 233 -19.62 6.58 5.31
N THR A 234 -20.42 6.08 6.25
CA THR A 234 -21.37 6.90 7.01
C THR A 234 -20.82 7.48 8.31
N GLU A 235 -19.69 6.99 8.79
CA GLU A 235 -19.04 7.50 9.99
C GLU A 235 -17.64 8.02 9.71
N MET A 236 -16.74 7.18 9.21
CA MET A 236 -15.33 7.57 9.06
C MET A 236 -15.15 8.67 8.02
N LEU A 237 -15.65 8.47 6.81
CA LEU A 237 -15.53 9.46 5.74
C LEU A 237 -16.28 10.77 6.09
N LEU A 238 -17.49 10.67 6.60
CA LEU A 238 -18.31 11.85 6.95
C LEU A 238 -17.72 12.62 8.12
N ASN A 239 -17.31 11.93 9.18
CA ASN A 239 -16.94 12.59 10.45
C ASN A 239 -15.45 12.97 10.49
N LEU A 240 -14.56 12.21 9.84
CA LEU A 240 -13.13 12.51 9.81
C LEU A 240 -12.72 13.33 8.59
N GLY A 241 -13.50 13.29 7.51
CA GLY A 241 -13.36 14.16 6.36
C GLY A 241 -12.14 13.91 5.46
N ALA A 242 -11.54 12.72 5.53
CA ALA A 242 -10.33 12.38 4.76
C ALA A 242 -10.66 11.92 3.32
N TYR A 243 -11.51 12.63 2.62
CA TYR A 243 -11.96 12.30 1.27
C TYR A 243 -10.85 12.49 0.23
N MET A 244 -10.90 11.70 -0.84
CA MET A 244 -10.07 11.91 -2.03
C MET A 244 -10.67 13.02 -2.89
N THR A 245 -9.84 13.95 -3.36
CA THR A 245 -10.31 15.00 -4.28
C THR A 245 -10.55 14.42 -5.68
N PRO A 246 -11.47 14.99 -6.48
CA PRO A 246 -11.76 14.50 -7.82
C PRO A 246 -10.55 14.59 -8.76
N HIS A 247 -9.68 15.58 -8.58
CA HIS A 247 -8.47 15.71 -9.39
C HIS A 247 -7.50 14.53 -9.13
N VAL A 248 -7.30 14.16 -7.88
CA VAL A 248 -6.47 13.00 -7.50
C VAL A 248 -7.10 11.70 -8.03
N ALA A 249 -8.40 11.51 -7.87
CA ALA A 249 -9.12 10.35 -8.41
C ALA A 249 -8.96 10.21 -9.92
N TYR A 250 -9.02 11.31 -10.66
CA TYR A 250 -8.76 11.34 -12.11
C TYR A 250 -7.33 10.89 -12.43
N MET A 251 -6.32 11.42 -11.75
CA MET A 251 -4.93 11.03 -11.97
C MET A 251 -4.67 9.57 -11.63
N HIS A 252 -5.25 9.07 -10.54
CA HIS A 252 -5.11 7.66 -10.14
C HIS A 252 -5.88 6.72 -11.06
N THR A 253 -6.98 7.17 -11.66
CA THR A 253 -7.68 6.43 -12.72
C THR A 253 -6.77 6.21 -13.94
N ILE A 254 -6.10 7.28 -14.41
CA ILE A 254 -5.13 7.18 -15.52
C ILE A 254 -3.95 6.29 -15.14
N GLY A 255 -3.42 6.46 -13.92
CA GLY A 255 -2.32 5.64 -13.43
C GLY A 255 -2.69 4.14 -13.37
N LEU A 256 -3.91 3.83 -12.98
CA LEU A 256 -4.41 2.45 -12.93
C LEU A 256 -4.49 1.82 -14.33
N GLU A 257 -4.87 2.58 -15.35
CA GLU A 257 -4.96 2.09 -16.73
C GLU A 257 -3.60 1.63 -17.29
N THR A 258 -2.50 2.22 -16.84
CA THR A 258 -1.13 1.87 -17.26
C THR A 258 -0.36 1.05 -16.22
N LEU A 259 -0.98 0.70 -15.11
CA LEU A 259 -0.32 0.04 -13.98
C LEU A 259 0.34 -1.28 -14.37
N ASP A 260 -0.36 -2.16 -15.07
CA ASP A 260 0.17 -3.46 -15.46
C ASP A 260 1.43 -3.33 -16.35
N ALA A 261 1.42 -2.41 -17.30
CA ALA A 261 2.58 -2.16 -18.17
C ALA A 261 3.79 -1.65 -17.38
N ARG A 262 3.58 -0.69 -16.47
CA ARG A 262 4.65 -0.14 -15.61
C ARG A 262 5.16 -1.18 -14.62
N TYR A 263 4.26 -1.88 -13.94
CA TYR A 263 4.63 -2.87 -12.95
C TYR A 263 5.46 -4.02 -13.55
N ARG A 264 5.10 -4.51 -14.73
CA ARG A 264 5.90 -5.53 -15.43
C ARG A 264 7.34 -5.09 -15.66
N ILE A 265 7.55 -3.85 -16.08
CA ILE A 265 8.91 -3.32 -16.28
C ILE A 265 9.62 -3.13 -14.93
N GLN A 266 8.98 -2.51 -13.97
CA GLN A 266 9.57 -2.24 -12.65
C GLN A 266 9.96 -3.54 -11.93
N SER A 267 9.08 -4.54 -11.90
CA SER A 267 9.37 -5.83 -11.25
C SER A 267 10.45 -6.63 -11.98
N ALA A 268 10.48 -6.61 -13.31
CA ALA A 268 11.55 -7.24 -14.10
C ALA A 268 12.90 -6.54 -13.85
N ASN A 269 12.93 -5.21 -13.85
CA ASN A 269 14.11 -4.43 -13.53
C ASN A 269 14.63 -4.74 -12.12
N ALA A 270 13.72 -4.84 -11.14
CA ALA A 270 14.10 -5.18 -9.76
C ALA A 270 14.74 -6.57 -9.68
N ALA A 271 14.17 -7.56 -10.33
CA ALA A 271 14.72 -8.92 -10.35
C ALA A 271 16.11 -8.97 -11.01
N MET A 272 16.26 -8.31 -12.15
CA MET A 272 17.56 -8.26 -12.86
C MET A 272 18.61 -7.49 -12.06
N LEU A 273 18.26 -6.33 -11.54
CA LEU A 273 19.19 -5.50 -10.75
C LEU A 273 19.60 -6.23 -9.47
N ALA A 274 18.68 -6.85 -8.75
CA ALA A 274 19.00 -7.63 -7.55
C ALA A 274 20.04 -8.73 -7.86
N GLY A 275 19.89 -9.43 -8.98
CA GLY A 275 20.87 -10.42 -9.44
C GLY A 275 22.25 -9.81 -9.73
N LYS A 276 22.29 -8.67 -10.42
CA LYS A 276 23.55 -7.96 -10.75
C LYS A 276 24.24 -7.39 -9.51
N LEU A 277 23.49 -6.90 -8.52
CA LEU A 277 24.08 -6.30 -7.30
C LEU A 277 24.83 -7.32 -6.44
N ARG A 278 24.48 -8.59 -6.52
CA ARG A 278 25.12 -9.67 -5.73
C ARG A 278 26.58 -9.90 -6.07
N ILE A 279 27.04 -9.53 -7.26
CA ILE A 279 28.42 -9.72 -7.68
C ILE A 279 29.37 -8.61 -7.21
N LEU A 280 28.83 -7.52 -6.66
CA LEU A 280 29.60 -6.36 -6.21
C LEU A 280 30.18 -6.60 -4.82
N SER A 281 31.49 -6.60 -4.68
CA SER A 281 32.19 -6.95 -3.43
C SER A 281 31.86 -6.03 -2.25
N ALA A 282 31.52 -4.76 -2.53
CA ALA A 282 31.12 -3.79 -1.52
C ALA A 282 29.69 -4.05 -0.97
N VAL A 283 28.87 -4.80 -1.69
CA VAL A 283 27.52 -5.15 -1.28
C VAL A 283 27.56 -6.42 -0.43
N LYS A 284 27.25 -6.27 0.86
CA LYS A 284 27.31 -7.38 1.83
C LYS A 284 26.10 -8.30 1.77
N ARG A 285 24.95 -7.74 1.42
CA ARG A 285 23.69 -8.47 1.28
C ARG A 285 22.82 -7.77 0.25
N VAL A 286 22.11 -8.56 -0.56
CA VAL A 286 20.99 -8.11 -1.39
C VAL A 286 19.74 -8.79 -0.88
N ASN A 287 18.73 -8.03 -0.52
CA ASN A 287 17.46 -8.55 -0.05
C ASN A 287 16.34 -8.17 -1.04
N TYR A 288 15.89 -9.16 -1.78
CA TYR A 288 14.78 -9.06 -2.72
C TYR A 288 14.00 -10.37 -2.70
N VAL A 289 12.72 -10.29 -2.45
CA VAL A 289 11.84 -11.47 -2.26
C VAL A 289 11.78 -12.36 -3.52
N GLY A 290 12.05 -11.80 -4.69
CA GLY A 290 12.11 -12.52 -5.96
C GLY A 290 13.41 -13.28 -6.23
N LEU A 291 14.41 -13.22 -5.35
CA LEU A 291 15.62 -14.06 -5.46
C LEU A 291 15.33 -15.48 -4.98
N LYS A 292 15.74 -16.48 -5.74
CA LYS A 292 15.43 -17.90 -5.48
C LYS A 292 15.94 -18.42 -4.13
N ASP A 293 17.00 -17.84 -3.62
CA ASP A 293 17.61 -18.17 -2.32
C ASP A 293 17.10 -17.28 -1.16
N ASN A 294 16.18 -16.36 -1.43
CA ASN A 294 15.51 -15.62 -0.38
C ASN A 294 14.60 -16.56 0.44
N PRO A 295 14.61 -16.50 1.78
CA PRO A 295 13.82 -17.40 2.62
C PRO A 295 12.31 -17.33 2.37
N TYR A 296 11.82 -16.22 1.85
CA TYR A 296 10.40 -15.99 1.54
C TYR A 296 10.02 -16.25 0.08
N TYR A 297 10.98 -16.61 -0.78
CA TYR A 297 10.74 -16.76 -2.22
C TYR A 297 9.59 -17.72 -2.54
N ALA A 298 9.60 -18.93 -1.97
CA ALA A 298 8.56 -19.93 -2.25
C ALA A 298 7.17 -19.47 -1.79
N LEU A 299 7.08 -18.85 -0.61
CA LEU A 299 5.83 -18.29 -0.08
C LEU A 299 5.33 -17.12 -0.95
N ALA A 300 6.22 -16.23 -1.32
CA ALA A 300 5.90 -15.08 -2.19
C ALA A 300 5.37 -15.55 -3.55
N GLN A 301 6.01 -16.52 -4.19
CA GLN A 301 5.53 -17.09 -5.45
C GLN A 301 4.14 -17.72 -5.31
N ARG A 302 3.91 -18.45 -4.23
CA ARG A 302 2.60 -19.05 -3.97
C ARG A 302 1.51 -17.99 -3.76
N GLN A 303 1.81 -16.88 -3.09
CA GLN A 303 0.84 -15.82 -2.77
C GLN A 303 0.67 -14.80 -3.90
N PHE A 304 1.76 -14.36 -4.50
CA PHE A 304 1.77 -13.22 -5.44
C PHE A 304 2.03 -13.61 -6.89
N GLY A 305 2.31 -14.88 -7.17
CA GLY A 305 2.71 -15.31 -8.50
C GLY A 305 4.19 -15.01 -8.80
N PRO A 306 4.57 -14.88 -10.09
CA PRO A 306 5.97 -14.85 -10.50
C PRO A 306 6.71 -13.53 -10.24
N THR A 307 6.01 -12.45 -9.88
CA THR A 307 6.59 -11.14 -9.60
C THR A 307 6.61 -10.86 -8.09
N ALA A 308 7.60 -10.13 -7.63
CA ALA A 308 7.83 -9.86 -6.22
C ALA A 308 8.00 -8.35 -5.92
N GLY A 309 7.34 -7.50 -6.69
CA GLY A 309 7.41 -6.05 -6.52
C GLY A 309 8.70 -5.42 -7.05
N ALA A 310 8.89 -4.16 -6.72
CA ALA A 310 9.98 -3.34 -7.23
C ALA A 310 10.79 -2.66 -6.11
N MET A 311 10.85 -3.26 -4.93
CA MET A 311 11.68 -2.79 -3.83
C MET A 311 12.84 -3.74 -3.59
N ILE A 312 14.05 -3.20 -3.47
CA ILE A 312 15.27 -3.93 -3.15
C ILE A 312 15.93 -3.23 -1.96
N THR A 313 16.49 -3.99 -1.03
CA THR A 313 17.43 -3.44 -0.06
C THR A 313 18.80 -4.08 -0.24
N ILE A 314 19.83 -3.29 0.04
CA ILE A 314 21.24 -3.77 0.14
C ILE A 314 21.81 -3.34 1.46
N ASP A 315 22.77 -4.10 1.97
CA ASP A 315 23.59 -3.70 3.10
C ASP A 315 25.03 -3.43 2.62
N LEU A 316 25.57 -2.32 3.09
CA LEU A 316 26.98 -1.98 2.96
C LEU A 316 27.69 -2.19 4.30
N GLU A 317 28.97 -1.81 4.37
CA GLU A 317 29.80 -2.05 5.55
C GLU A 317 29.41 -1.19 6.77
N SER A 318 28.98 0.05 6.52
CA SER A 318 28.66 1.01 7.59
C SER A 318 27.68 2.08 7.12
N LYS A 319 27.15 2.86 8.07
CA LYS A 319 26.35 4.05 7.79
C LYS A 319 27.08 5.06 6.91
N GLU A 320 28.37 5.28 7.19
CA GLU A 320 29.22 6.21 6.44
C GLU A 320 29.38 5.74 4.99
N ALA A 321 29.55 4.42 4.79
CA ALA A 321 29.58 3.84 3.44
C ALA A 321 28.25 4.03 2.70
N CYS A 322 27.11 3.88 3.38
CA CYS A 322 25.80 4.15 2.82
C CYS A 322 25.65 5.60 2.39
N PHE A 323 26.04 6.54 3.22
CA PHE A 323 25.96 7.97 2.93
C PHE A 323 26.86 8.36 1.76
N ALA A 324 28.12 7.88 1.78
CA ALA A 324 29.06 8.10 0.68
C ALA A 324 28.51 7.56 -0.65
N PHE A 325 27.96 6.35 -0.64
CA PHE A 325 27.34 5.75 -1.79
C PHE A 325 26.18 6.60 -2.34
N ILE A 326 25.20 6.93 -1.48
CA ILE A 326 24.00 7.72 -1.86
C ILE A 326 24.43 9.09 -2.43
N ASN A 327 25.46 9.71 -1.84
CA ASN A 327 25.95 11.01 -2.30
C ASN A 327 26.62 10.97 -3.68
N ARG A 328 27.15 9.81 -4.10
CA ARG A 328 27.79 9.62 -5.41
C ARG A 328 26.84 9.19 -6.52
N LEU A 329 25.58 8.87 -6.19
CA LEU A 329 24.56 8.53 -7.21
C LEU A 329 24.32 9.70 -8.15
N LYS A 330 24.29 9.43 -9.46
CA LYS A 330 24.11 10.42 -10.53
C LYS A 330 22.76 10.31 -11.20
N LEU A 331 22.29 9.08 -11.45
CA LEU A 331 21.02 8.78 -12.09
C LEU A 331 19.92 8.53 -11.06
N ILE A 332 20.17 7.62 -10.12
CA ILE A 332 19.24 7.26 -9.06
C ILE A 332 19.01 8.46 -8.14
N ARG A 333 17.75 8.78 -7.86
CA ARG A 333 17.39 9.98 -7.11
C ARG A 333 17.37 9.75 -5.60
N ARG A 334 17.86 10.72 -4.85
CA ARG A 334 17.76 10.78 -3.38
C ARG A 334 16.43 11.37 -2.99
N ALA A 335 15.41 10.51 -2.87
CA ALA A 335 14.06 10.92 -2.54
C ALA A 335 13.32 9.78 -1.83
N THR A 336 12.40 10.14 -0.94
CA THR A 336 11.51 9.17 -0.34
C THR A 336 10.25 9.05 -1.19
N ASN A 337 9.98 7.89 -1.64
CA ASN A 337 8.72 7.37 -2.18
C ASN A 337 8.94 5.91 -2.55
N LEU A 338 7.89 5.25 -3.05
CA LEU A 338 7.97 3.90 -3.59
C LEU A 338 7.26 3.85 -4.94
N PHE A 339 7.86 3.08 -5.86
CA PHE A 339 7.27 2.73 -7.16
C PHE A 339 7.00 3.93 -8.07
N ASP A 340 7.78 4.98 -7.89
CA ASP A 340 7.93 6.07 -8.84
C ASP A 340 8.44 5.52 -10.19
N ASN A 341 8.19 6.23 -11.27
CA ASN A 341 8.77 5.94 -12.58
C ASN A 341 10.29 6.08 -12.59
N LYS A 342 10.83 6.89 -11.69
CA LYS A 342 12.27 7.06 -11.45
C LYS A 342 12.73 6.19 -10.29
N THR A 343 13.90 5.58 -10.41
CA THR A 343 14.53 4.83 -9.32
C THR A 343 14.98 5.77 -8.21
N LEU A 344 14.58 5.42 -6.98
CA LEU A 344 14.84 6.20 -5.78
C LEU A 344 15.67 5.41 -4.78
N ALA A 345 16.53 6.10 -4.04
CA ALA A 345 17.31 5.51 -2.97
C ALA A 345 17.23 6.34 -1.69
N ILE A 346 17.08 5.66 -0.56
CA ILE A 346 17.17 6.24 0.79
C ILE A 346 17.96 5.33 1.72
N HIS A 347 18.42 5.91 2.83
CA HIS A 347 18.90 5.21 4.01
C HIS A 347 17.76 5.18 5.04
N PRO A 348 17.04 4.06 5.21
CA PRO A 348 15.79 4.03 6.00
C PRO A 348 16.02 4.47 7.46
N ALA A 349 17.10 4.01 8.10
CA ALA A 349 17.37 4.29 9.51
C ALA A 349 17.48 5.79 9.82
N SER A 350 18.00 6.59 8.88
CA SER A 350 18.18 8.05 9.07
C SER A 350 17.07 8.89 8.45
N THR A 351 16.11 8.29 7.76
CA THR A 351 15.05 9.00 7.05
C THR A 351 13.67 8.61 7.59
N ILE A 352 13.02 7.61 7.02
CA ILE A 352 11.66 7.19 7.41
C ILE A 352 11.60 6.60 8.83
N PHE A 353 12.70 6.14 9.39
CA PHE A 353 12.85 5.69 10.78
C PHE A 353 13.74 6.62 11.63
N GLY A 354 14.16 7.76 11.08
CA GLY A 354 14.99 8.73 11.77
C GLY A 354 14.41 9.27 13.09
N PRO A 355 13.09 9.53 13.19
CA PRO A 355 12.47 9.96 14.43
C PRO A 355 12.45 8.94 15.57
N PHE A 356 12.70 7.66 15.28
CA PHE A 356 12.72 6.59 16.29
C PHE A 356 14.05 6.56 17.05
N THR A 357 14.01 6.04 18.28
CA THR A 357 15.24 5.79 19.07
C THR A 357 16.04 4.63 18.49
N ASP A 358 17.34 4.57 18.84
CA ASP A 358 18.20 3.45 18.44
C ASP A 358 17.61 2.10 18.87
N LYS A 359 17.07 2.03 20.09
CA LYS A 359 16.43 0.82 20.59
C LYS A 359 15.20 0.43 19.76
N GLN A 360 14.34 1.38 19.42
CA GLN A 360 13.18 1.12 18.58
C GLN A 360 13.59 0.61 17.19
N ARG A 361 14.60 1.23 16.57
CA ARG A 361 15.12 0.74 15.28
C ARG A 361 15.70 -0.68 15.39
N GLN A 362 16.41 -1.00 16.48
CA GLN A 362 16.90 -2.35 16.73
C GLN A 362 15.76 -3.35 16.88
N ASP A 363 14.73 -3.01 17.67
CA ASP A 363 13.55 -3.85 17.88
C ASP A 363 12.75 -4.09 16.57
N MET A 364 12.84 -3.16 15.63
CA MET A 364 12.21 -3.25 14.30
C MET A 364 13.14 -3.84 13.23
N ASP A 365 14.33 -4.27 13.58
CA ASP A 365 15.35 -4.76 12.62
C ASP A 365 15.68 -3.76 11.49
N VAL A 366 15.70 -2.48 11.81
CA VAL A 366 16.11 -1.42 10.90
C VAL A 366 17.58 -1.13 11.12
N LEU A 367 18.42 -1.52 10.16
CA LEU A 367 19.86 -1.48 10.28
C LEU A 367 20.46 -0.17 9.72
N ASP A 368 21.51 0.33 10.38
CA ASP A 368 22.27 1.49 9.90
C ASP A 368 23.06 1.23 8.59
N THR A 369 23.21 -0.03 8.22
CA THR A 369 23.94 -0.47 7.02
C THR A 369 23.05 -0.64 5.80
N THR A 370 21.75 -0.43 5.91
CA THR A 370 20.77 -0.72 4.86
C THR A 370 20.50 0.50 3.99
N ILE A 371 20.50 0.27 2.66
CA ILE A 371 19.98 1.18 1.65
C ILE A 371 18.75 0.53 1.02
N ARG A 372 17.69 1.30 0.83
CA ARG A 372 16.48 0.85 0.12
C ARG A 372 16.39 1.51 -1.24
N PHE A 373 16.18 0.70 -2.27
CA PHE A 373 15.84 1.14 -3.62
C PHE A 373 14.38 0.89 -3.93
N SER A 374 13.75 1.88 -4.54
CA SER A 374 12.49 1.74 -5.27
C SER A 374 12.81 1.80 -6.76
N ILE A 375 12.56 0.70 -7.47
CA ILE A 375 13.02 0.55 -8.87
C ILE A 375 11.99 1.12 -9.84
N GLY A 376 12.46 1.98 -10.73
CA GLY A 376 11.66 2.65 -11.76
C GLY A 376 11.70 1.97 -13.12
N LEU A 377 11.47 2.79 -14.14
CA LEU A 377 11.31 2.36 -15.54
C LEU A 377 12.59 2.51 -16.39
N GLU A 378 13.67 2.97 -15.78
CA GLU A 378 14.95 3.17 -16.50
C GLU A 378 15.51 1.83 -17.00
N ASP A 379 16.41 1.90 -17.97
CA ASP A 379 17.18 0.74 -18.39
C ASP A 379 17.99 0.18 -17.22
N VAL A 380 17.96 -1.14 -17.04
CA VAL A 380 18.57 -1.80 -15.88
C VAL A 380 20.09 -1.72 -15.90
N ASP A 381 20.73 -1.67 -17.08
CA ASP A 381 22.17 -1.54 -17.17
C ASP A 381 22.64 -0.14 -16.78
N ASP A 382 21.89 0.91 -17.13
CA ASP A 382 22.13 2.27 -16.67
C ASP A 382 22.01 2.37 -15.14
N LEU A 383 21.03 1.71 -14.54
CA LEU A 383 20.88 1.66 -13.07
C LEU A 383 22.07 0.94 -12.43
N PHE A 384 22.48 -0.19 -12.99
CA PHE A 384 23.61 -0.95 -12.48
C PHE A 384 24.93 -0.18 -12.59
N ASP A 385 25.13 0.52 -13.70
CA ASP A 385 26.32 1.36 -13.91
C ASP A 385 26.37 2.52 -12.91
N ASP A 386 25.23 3.13 -12.60
CA ASP A 386 25.17 4.19 -11.58
C ASP A 386 25.52 3.64 -10.18
N VAL A 387 25.00 2.46 -9.81
CA VAL A 387 25.36 1.82 -8.55
C VAL A 387 26.85 1.47 -8.51
N ARG A 388 27.38 0.88 -9.58
CA ARG A 388 28.78 0.48 -9.65
C ARG A 388 29.73 1.67 -9.49
N GLN A 389 29.49 2.77 -10.26
CA GLN A 389 30.33 3.97 -10.15
C GLN A 389 30.25 4.62 -8.76
N ALA A 390 29.08 4.56 -8.10
CA ALA A 390 28.90 5.12 -6.77
C ALA A 390 29.58 4.31 -5.65
N LEU A 391 29.80 3.00 -5.87
CA LEU A 391 30.55 2.12 -4.97
C LEU A 391 32.07 2.19 -5.19
N ASP A 392 32.52 2.56 -6.39
CA ASP A 392 33.94 2.66 -6.70
C ASP A 392 34.60 3.82 -5.92
N ASN A 393 35.51 3.46 -5.01
CA ASN A 393 36.31 4.41 -4.21
C ASN A 393 37.43 5.11 -5.02
N LYS A 394 37.34 5.19 -6.34
CA LYS A 394 38.34 5.97 -7.07
C LYS A 394 38.17 7.42 -6.69
N LYS A 395 39.11 7.93 -5.90
CA LYS A 395 39.30 9.35 -5.61
C LYS A 395 39.45 10.04 -6.97
N ASP A 396 38.51 10.92 -7.33
CA ASP A 396 38.73 11.93 -8.35
C ASP A 396 39.83 12.90 -7.88
#